data_db385ec3d37f1ae1604109c3cd829db0
#
_entry.id   db385ec3d37f1ae1604109c3cd829db0
#
_cell.length_a   1.000
_cell.length_b   1.000
_cell.length_c   1.000
_cell.angle_alpha   90.00
_cell.angle_beta   90.00
_cell.angle_gamma   90.00
#
_symmetry.space_group_name_H-M   'P 1'
#
loop_
_entity.id
_entity.type
_entity.pdbx_description
1 polymer ?
#
loop_
_entity_poly.entity_id
_entity_poly.type
_entity_poly.pdbx_seq_one_letter_code
_entity_poly.pdbx_strand_id
1 'polypeptide(L)'
;RFKGKYTLSFLLLIPIITLFFSGIVRYNSKNLLQSSNQLITIVQPNIKQKNKWDLRKRDQHLNKLVMLSTSNKDDIMYMNNIIIWPETSFAGSIPGEIKLLSDISKKILKNSKSILIVGLLRSDESNLFNSLVFLNSKGQIIYRYDKTKLVPFGEYIPFRKYLNLISDFLPQKDFSKGN
;
A
#
# COMPACT_ATOMS: atom_id res chain seq x y z
N ARG A 1 -47.66 -24.32 25.77
CA ARG A 1 -47.05 -24.41 24.42
C ARG A 1 -46.20 -23.17 24.01
N PHE A 2 -46.05 -22.16 24.88
CA PHE A 2 -45.27 -20.92 24.57
C PHE A 2 -43.89 -20.85 25.20
N LYS A 3 -43.54 -21.70 26.18
CA LYS A 3 -42.24 -21.63 26.89
C LYS A 3 -41.00 -21.96 26.03
N GLY A 4 -41.15 -22.79 24.99
CA GLY A 4 -40.00 -23.20 24.16
C GLY A 4 -39.51 -22.19 23.13
N LYS A 5 -40.34 -21.21 22.74
CA LYS A 5 -39.95 -20.20 21.74
C LYS A 5 -38.98 -19.14 22.30
N TYR A 6 -39.16 -18.75 23.57
CA TYR A 6 -38.31 -17.76 24.23
C TYR A 6 -36.95 -18.34 24.62
N THR A 7 -36.89 -19.64 24.94
CA THR A 7 -35.62 -20.31 25.26
C THR A 7 -34.70 -20.38 24.03
N LEU A 8 -35.23 -20.66 22.84
CA LEU A 8 -34.46 -20.70 21.61
C LEU A 8 -33.95 -19.31 21.23
N SER A 9 -34.80 -18.27 21.35
CA SER A 9 -34.39 -16.89 21.09
C SER A 9 -33.34 -16.42 22.06
N PHE A 10 -33.40 -16.81 23.33
CA PHE A 10 -32.38 -16.47 24.32
C PHE A 10 -31.03 -17.16 24.04
N LEU A 11 -31.05 -18.43 23.60
CA LEU A 11 -29.87 -19.16 23.19
C LEU A 11 -29.17 -18.53 21.97
N LEU A 12 -29.91 -17.95 21.05
CA LEU A 12 -29.34 -17.26 19.87
C LEU A 12 -28.72 -15.92 20.21
N LEU A 13 -29.11 -15.29 21.33
CA LEU A 13 -28.50 -14.01 21.80
C LEU A 13 -27.16 -14.23 22.50
N ILE A 14 -26.92 -15.39 23.11
CA ILE A 14 -25.69 -15.68 23.85
C ILE A 14 -24.43 -15.45 23.00
N PRO A 15 -24.29 -16.00 21.77
CA PRO A 15 -23.10 -15.77 20.96
C PRO A 15 -22.91 -14.30 20.59
N ILE A 16 -23.98 -13.57 20.34
CA ILE A 16 -23.91 -12.14 20.02
C ILE A 16 -23.38 -11.35 21.23
N ILE A 17 -23.93 -11.61 22.42
CA ILE A 17 -23.51 -10.99 23.67
C ILE A 17 -22.04 -11.35 23.97
N THR A 18 -21.66 -12.61 23.79
CA THR A 18 -20.29 -13.06 24.02
C THR A 18 -19.30 -12.38 23.08
N LEU A 19 -19.63 -12.26 21.79
CA LEU A 19 -18.80 -11.54 20.80
C LEU A 19 -18.69 -10.05 21.15
N PHE A 20 -19.77 -9.43 21.58
CA PHE A 20 -19.77 -8.03 21.98
C PHE A 20 -18.85 -7.78 23.18
N PHE A 21 -18.99 -8.57 24.25
CA PHE A 21 -18.15 -8.43 25.43
C PHE A 21 -16.68 -8.80 25.17
N SER A 22 -16.43 -9.83 24.36
CA SER A 22 -15.05 -10.17 23.96
C SER A 22 -14.41 -9.05 23.14
N GLY A 23 -15.20 -8.37 22.29
CA GLY A 23 -14.78 -7.17 21.57
C GLY A 23 -14.38 -6.03 22.50
N ILE A 24 -15.19 -5.76 23.55
CA ILE A 24 -14.88 -4.72 24.55
C ILE A 24 -13.60 -5.08 25.32
N VAL A 25 -13.46 -6.30 25.80
CA VAL A 25 -12.26 -6.76 26.52
C VAL A 25 -11.02 -6.61 25.64
N ARG A 26 -11.11 -7.04 24.37
CA ARG A 26 -10.01 -6.91 23.40
C ARG A 26 -9.68 -5.45 23.08
N TYR A 27 -10.67 -4.57 23.03
CA TYR A 27 -10.47 -3.15 22.82
C TYR A 27 -9.74 -2.50 23.99
N ASN A 28 -10.15 -2.82 25.22
CA ASN A 28 -9.56 -2.27 26.45
C ASN A 28 -8.19 -2.86 26.79
N SER A 29 -7.88 -4.10 26.33
CA SER A 29 -6.60 -4.77 26.54
C SER A 29 -5.50 -4.35 25.56
N LYS A 30 -5.74 -3.34 24.71
CA LYS A 30 -4.68 -2.75 23.88
C LYS A 30 -3.62 -2.17 24.79
N ASN A 31 -2.53 -2.91 24.95
CA ASN A 31 -1.33 -2.41 25.60
C ASN A 31 -0.94 -1.09 24.94
N LEU A 32 -0.70 -0.09 25.78
CA LEU A 32 -0.17 1.19 25.35
C LEU A 32 1.04 0.92 24.46
N LEU A 33 0.96 1.40 23.22
CA LEU A 33 2.05 1.34 22.25
C LEU A 33 3.27 1.93 22.95
N GLN A 34 4.33 1.13 23.11
CA GLN A 34 5.61 1.66 23.54
C GLN A 34 6.04 2.71 22.53
N SER A 35 6.29 3.93 23.01
CA SER A 35 6.82 5.00 22.17
C SER A 35 8.16 4.53 21.58
N SER A 36 8.20 4.33 20.27
CA SER A 36 9.46 4.06 19.57
C SER A 36 10.07 5.39 19.16
N ASN A 37 11.41 5.49 19.13
CA ASN A 37 12.12 6.64 18.58
C ASN A 37 12.04 6.71 17.04
N GLN A 38 11.03 6.08 16.45
CA GLN A 38 10.81 6.04 15.00
C GLN A 38 9.54 6.81 14.65
N LEU A 39 9.66 7.71 13.71
CA LEU A 39 8.53 8.41 13.10
C LEU A 39 8.07 7.63 11.85
N ILE A 40 6.79 7.31 11.76
CA ILE A 40 6.19 6.73 10.56
C ILE A 40 5.29 7.77 9.92
N THR A 41 5.62 8.17 8.69
CA THR A 41 4.85 9.11 7.89
C THR A 41 4.11 8.36 6.79
N ILE A 42 2.80 8.23 6.92
CA ILE A 42 1.96 7.64 5.88
C ILE A 42 1.45 8.75 4.97
N VAL A 43 1.81 8.69 3.69
CA VAL A 43 1.47 9.71 2.70
C VAL A 43 0.21 9.30 1.94
N GLN A 44 -0.84 10.10 2.05
CA GLN A 44 -2.11 9.91 1.34
C GLN A 44 -2.38 11.07 0.38
N PRO A 45 -1.95 10.98 -0.90
CA PRO A 45 -2.05 12.09 -1.85
C PRO A 45 -3.49 12.31 -2.37
N ASN A 46 -4.41 11.38 -2.13
CA ASN A 46 -5.81 11.45 -2.58
C ASN A 46 -5.94 11.80 -4.07
N ILE A 47 -5.23 11.06 -4.92
CA ILE A 47 -5.27 11.20 -6.38
C ILE A 47 -6.49 10.44 -6.90
N LYS A 48 -7.35 11.12 -7.67
CA LYS A 48 -8.52 10.48 -8.29
C LYS A 48 -8.06 9.38 -9.26
N GLN A 49 -8.68 8.21 -9.18
CA GLN A 49 -8.30 7.03 -9.98
C GLN A 49 -8.20 7.33 -11.48
N LYS A 50 -9.14 8.09 -12.03
CA LYS A 50 -9.15 8.51 -13.45
C LYS A 50 -7.94 9.35 -13.88
N ASN A 51 -7.26 9.99 -12.94
CA ASN A 51 -6.09 10.84 -13.19
C ASN A 51 -4.76 10.13 -12.91
N LYS A 52 -4.80 8.97 -12.25
CA LYS A 52 -3.62 8.27 -11.74
C LYS A 52 -2.62 7.92 -12.83
N TRP A 53 -3.10 7.54 -14.00
CA TRP A 53 -2.30 7.13 -15.16
C TRP A 53 -2.13 8.22 -16.21
N ASP A 54 -2.64 9.44 -15.98
CA ASP A 54 -2.44 10.57 -16.90
C ASP A 54 -0.98 11.07 -16.77
N LEU A 55 -0.15 10.76 -17.75
CA LEU A 55 1.27 11.13 -17.79
C LEU A 55 1.48 12.65 -17.71
N ARG A 56 0.51 13.46 -18.21
CA ARG A 56 0.58 14.93 -18.14
C ARG A 56 0.48 15.45 -16.70
N LYS A 57 -0.13 14.65 -15.79
CA LYS A 57 -0.29 14.99 -14.37
C LYS A 57 0.76 14.30 -13.47
N ARG A 58 1.65 13.50 -14.05
CA ARG A 58 2.64 12.72 -13.34
C ARG A 58 3.48 13.57 -12.38
N ASP A 59 4.04 14.66 -12.90
CA ASP A 59 4.91 15.55 -12.11
C ASP A 59 4.12 16.26 -11.00
N GLN A 60 2.87 16.64 -11.25
CA GLN A 60 1.97 17.19 -10.23
C GLN A 60 1.72 16.17 -9.12
N HIS A 61 1.49 14.90 -9.46
CA HIS A 61 1.29 13.83 -8.49
C HIS A 61 2.57 13.59 -7.66
N LEU A 62 3.73 13.53 -8.30
CA LEU A 62 5.02 13.38 -7.63
C LEU A 62 5.32 14.55 -6.68
N ASN A 63 5.12 15.78 -7.13
CA ASN A 63 5.30 16.97 -6.30
C ASN A 63 4.39 16.94 -5.07
N LYS A 64 3.13 16.49 -5.23
CA LYS A 64 2.21 16.32 -4.10
C LYS A 64 2.70 15.27 -3.10
N LEU A 65 3.20 14.12 -3.57
CA LEU A 65 3.79 13.08 -2.71
C LEU A 65 5.00 13.62 -1.94
N VAL A 66 5.90 14.31 -2.62
CA VAL A 66 7.10 14.93 -2.01
C VAL A 66 6.70 15.97 -0.97
N MET A 67 5.78 16.87 -1.30
CA MET A 67 5.29 17.90 -0.38
C MET A 67 4.70 17.30 0.89
N LEU A 68 3.83 16.30 0.75
CA LEU A 68 3.22 15.60 1.89
C LEU A 68 4.25 14.84 2.72
N SER A 69 5.28 14.29 2.08
CA SER A 69 6.39 13.59 2.77
C SER A 69 7.25 14.52 3.62
N THR A 70 7.22 15.83 3.36
CA THR A 70 8.06 16.83 4.03
C THR A 70 7.26 17.87 4.81
N SER A 71 5.97 17.65 5.03
CA SER A 71 5.07 18.61 5.70
C SER A 71 5.45 18.86 7.16
N ASN A 72 5.95 17.86 7.87
CA ASN A 72 6.40 17.94 9.27
C ASN A 72 7.93 18.06 9.32
N LYS A 73 8.46 19.21 8.94
CA LYS A 73 9.92 19.40 8.76
C LYS A 73 10.73 19.21 10.04
N ASP A 74 10.20 19.63 11.18
CA ASP A 74 10.95 19.62 12.45
C ASP A 74 11.11 18.21 13.01
N ASP A 75 10.10 17.36 12.89
CA ASP A 75 10.14 15.99 13.36
C ASP A 75 11.02 15.09 12.47
N ILE A 76 11.04 15.36 11.16
CA ILE A 76 11.82 14.57 10.17
C ILE A 76 13.33 14.76 10.34
N MET A 77 13.76 15.89 10.84
CA MET A 77 15.18 16.22 10.96
C MET A 77 15.88 15.44 12.09
N TYR A 78 15.17 15.13 13.18
CA TYR A 78 15.72 14.57 14.40
C TYR A 78 15.42 13.09 14.64
N MET A 79 14.45 12.50 13.94
CA MET A 79 14.02 11.12 14.13
C MET A 79 14.31 10.26 12.91
N ASN A 80 14.55 8.97 13.14
CA ASN A 80 14.54 7.98 12.08
C ASN A 80 13.14 7.92 11.49
N ASN A 81 12.95 8.33 10.23
CA ASN A 81 11.64 8.41 9.61
C ASN A 81 11.46 7.31 8.56
N ILE A 82 10.34 6.62 8.65
CA ILE A 82 9.87 5.68 7.62
C ILE A 82 8.72 6.37 6.88
N ILE A 83 8.98 6.84 5.67
CA ILE A 83 7.98 7.47 4.81
C ILE A 83 7.37 6.40 3.90
N ILE A 84 6.05 6.26 3.92
CA ILE A 84 5.34 5.24 3.16
C ILE A 84 4.43 5.91 2.13
N TRP A 85 4.71 5.68 0.85
CA TRP A 85 3.85 6.04 -0.26
C TRP A 85 2.89 4.90 -0.61
N PRO A 86 1.68 5.19 -1.10
CA PRO A 86 0.68 4.17 -1.37
C PRO A 86 1.07 3.25 -2.53
N GLU A 87 0.29 2.20 -2.69
CA GLU A 87 0.38 1.28 -3.84
C GLU A 87 0.24 2.06 -5.16
N THR A 88 1.13 1.79 -6.10
CA THR A 88 1.15 2.43 -7.42
C THR A 88 1.03 3.94 -7.29
N SER A 89 1.92 4.53 -6.52
CA SER A 89 1.82 5.92 -6.04
C SER A 89 1.89 6.97 -7.14
N PHE A 90 2.50 6.65 -8.28
CA PHE A 90 2.57 7.51 -9.46
C PHE A 90 2.63 6.69 -10.75
N ALA A 91 2.37 7.35 -11.89
CA ALA A 91 2.50 6.75 -13.22
C ALA A 91 3.98 6.62 -13.60
N GLY A 92 4.55 5.45 -13.38
CA GLY A 92 5.94 5.14 -13.69
C GLY A 92 6.29 3.72 -13.24
N SER A 93 7.40 3.22 -13.74
CA SER A 93 7.90 1.89 -13.39
C SER A 93 9.43 1.87 -13.32
N ILE A 94 9.97 0.92 -12.54
CA ILE A 94 11.39 0.62 -12.61
C ILE A 94 11.65 -0.50 -13.64
N PRO A 95 12.81 -0.46 -14.34
CA PRO A 95 14.00 0.38 -14.07
C PRO A 95 13.92 1.85 -14.55
N GLY A 96 12.95 2.24 -15.39
CA GLY A 96 12.92 3.57 -15.99
C GLY A 96 12.98 4.75 -15.01
N GLU A 97 12.34 4.61 -13.85
CA GLU A 97 12.21 5.69 -12.86
C GLU A 97 13.22 5.61 -11.70
N ILE A 98 14.22 4.73 -11.78
CA ILE A 98 15.14 4.50 -10.65
C ILE A 98 15.96 5.77 -10.28
N LYS A 99 16.38 6.53 -11.28
CA LYS A 99 17.14 7.78 -11.08
C LYS A 99 16.28 8.82 -10.37
N LEU A 100 15.04 9.02 -10.84
CA LEU A 100 14.10 9.96 -10.24
C LEU A 100 13.83 9.61 -8.78
N LEU A 101 13.56 8.34 -8.48
CA LEU A 101 13.32 7.88 -7.10
C LEU A 101 14.54 8.03 -6.21
N SER A 102 15.74 7.77 -6.75
CA SER A 102 17.00 8.02 -6.07
C SER A 102 17.16 9.50 -5.68
N ASP A 103 16.90 10.42 -6.61
CA ASP A 103 17.03 11.86 -6.36
C ASP A 103 15.96 12.36 -5.37
N ILE A 104 14.73 11.85 -5.46
CA ILE A 104 13.68 12.15 -4.50
C ILE A 104 14.06 11.66 -3.11
N SER A 105 14.50 10.41 -2.95
CA SER A 105 14.86 9.87 -1.64
C SER A 105 16.01 10.65 -0.97
N LYS A 106 17.04 11.02 -1.71
CA LYS A 106 18.13 11.91 -1.22
C LYS A 106 17.59 13.27 -0.77
N LYS A 107 16.60 13.81 -1.49
CA LYS A 107 16.01 15.12 -1.19
C LYS A 107 15.18 15.11 0.08
N ILE A 108 14.35 14.06 0.29
CA ILE A 108 13.38 14.01 1.39
C ILE A 108 13.90 13.33 2.66
N LEU A 109 14.83 12.36 2.53
CA LEU A 109 15.41 11.65 3.66
C LEU A 109 16.63 12.38 4.20
N LYS A 110 16.47 13.12 5.29
CA LYS A 110 17.53 13.92 5.90
C LYS A 110 18.42 13.12 6.86
N ASN A 111 17.90 12.05 7.43
CA ASN A 111 18.63 11.18 8.35
C ASN A 111 19.10 9.92 7.62
N SER A 112 20.32 9.46 7.92
CA SER A 112 20.91 8.25 7.30
C SER A 112 20.16 6.95 7.59
N LYS A 113 19.38 6.91 8.68
CA LYS A 113 18.56 5.77 9.08
C LYS A 113 17.11 5.85 8.57
N SER A 114 16.75 6.94 7.89
CA SER A 114 15.41 7.10 7.32
C SER A 114 15.25 6.30 6.03
N ILE A 115 14.03 5.85 5.77
CA ILE A 115 13.68 4.98 4.63
C ILE A 115 12.45 5.55 3.93
N LEU A 116 12.47 5.54 2.60
CA LEU A 116 11.30 5.79 1.76
C LEU A 116 10.81 4.46 1.18
N ILE A 117 9.56 4.11 1.45
CA ILE A 117 8.89 2.94 0.89
C ILE A 117 7.93 3.41 -0.20
N VAL A 118 8.09 2.91 -1.42
CA VAL A 118 7.32 3.34 -2.60
C VAL A 118 6.60 2.16 -3.22
N GLY A 119 5.27 2.24 -3.32
CA GLY A 119 4.48 1.35 -4.15
C GLY A 119 4.53 1.78 -5.61
N LEU A 120 4.94 0.91 -6.52
CA LEU A 120 5.10 1.21 -7.94
C LEU A 120 5.04 -0.04 -8.82
N LEU A 121 5.01 0.17 -10.13
CA LEU A 121 5.17 -0.92 -11.09
C LEU A 121 6.65 -1.23 -11.32
N ARG A 122 6.96 -2.50 -11.48
CA ARG A 122 8.27 -2.97 -11.91
C ARG A 122 8.13 -3.85 -13.14
N SER A 123 8.96 -3.63 -14.12
CA SER A 123 9.06 -4.49 -15.30
C SER A 123 10.44 -5.14 -15.37
N ASP A 124 10.48 -6.40 -15.77
CA ASP A 124 11.66 -7.05 -16.26
C ASP A 124 11.29 -7.82 -17.54
N GLU A 125 12.16 -7.80 -18.54
CA GLU A 125 11.96 -8.44 -19.83
C GLU A 125 10.50 -8.50 -20.29
N SER A 126 9.78 -9.59 -19.94
CA SER A 126 8.38 -9.83 -20.31
C SER A 126 7.39 -9.67 -19.15
N ASN A 127 7.86 -9.51 -17.90
CA ASN A 127 7.02 -9.53 -16.71
C ASN A 127 6.70 -8.12 -16.20
N LEU A 128 5.51 -7.97 -15.61
CA LEU A 128 5.06 -6.75 -14.94
C LEU A 128 4.64 -7.11 -13.51
N PHE A 129 5.22 -6.45 -12.53
CA PHE A 129 4.96 -6.70 -11.12
C PHE A 129 4.36 -5.46 -10.44
N ASN A 130 3.50 -5.69 -9.48
CA ASN A 130 3.09 -4.71 -8.50
C ASN A 130 4.07 -4.83 -7.32
N SER A 131 4.87 -3.78 -7.07
CA SER A 131 6.04 -3.88 -6.20
C SER A 131 6.07 -2.80 -5.14
N LEU A 132 6.72 -3.11 -4.02
CA LEU A 132 7.22 -2.16 -3.04
C LEU A 132 8.74 -2.11 -3.14
N VAL A 133 9.31 -0.90 -3.17
CA VAL A 133 10.75 -0.68 -3.09
C VAL A 133 11.08 0.19 -1.89
N PHE A 134 12.20 -0.12 -1.26
CA PHE A 134 12.71 0.58 -0.09
C PHE A 134 13.98 1.33 -0.49
N LEU A 135 13.98 2.64 -0.35
CA LEU A 135 15.13 3.48 -0.67
C LEU A 135 15.70 4.09 0.60
N ASN A 136 17.02 4.09 0.69
CA ASN A 136 17.75 4.79 1.75
C ASN A 136 18.01 6.26 1.39
N SER A 137 18.59 7.02 2.32
CA SER A 137 18.96 8.43 2.14
C SER A 137 20.07 8.65 1.10
N LYS A 138 20.79 7.60 0.68
CA LYS A 138 21.78 7.65 -0.41
C LYS A 138 21.14 7.42 -1.79
N GLY A 139 19.83 7.20 -1.86
CA GLY A 139 19.12 6.95 -3.11
C GLY A 139 19.23 5.51 -3.62
N GLN A 140 19.69 4.59 -2.79
CA GLN A 140 19.88 3.20 -3.15
C GLN A 140 18.63 2.38 -2.78
N ILE A 141 18.22 1.46 -3.64
CA ILE A 141 17.22 0.45 -3.29
C ILE A 141 17.90 -0.57 -2.39
N ILE A 142 17.43 -0.66 -1.14
CA ILE A 142 17.95 -1.60 -0.12
C ILE A 142 17.10 -2.86 0.01
N TYR A 143 15.84 -2.80 -0.43
CA TYR A 143 14.94 -3.95 -0.43
C TYR A 143 13.86 -3.78 -1.49
N ARG A 144 13.35 -4.89 -2.00
CA ARG A 144 12.23 -4.96 -2.95
C ARG A 144 11.32 -6.13 -2.59
N TYR A 145 10.04 -5.91 -2.70
CA TYR A 145 9.00 -6.94 -2.60
C TYR A 145 8.10 -6.87 -3.82
N ASP A 146 7.90 -7.97 -4.49
CA ASP A 146 6.94 -8.12 -5.58
C ASP A 146 5.71 -8.86 -5.04
N LYS A 147 4.52 -8.34 -5.31
CA LYS A 147 3.25 -8.86 -4.78
C LYS A 147 3.03 -10.32 -5.15
N THR A 148 2.84 -11.18 -4.15
CA THR A 148 2.71 -12.62 -4.34
C THR A 148 1.28 -13.09 -4.52
N LYS A 149 0.31 -12.41 -3.88
CA LYS A 149 -1.12 -12.72 -3.97
C LYS A 149 -1.81 -11.68 -4.84
N LEU A 150 -2.07 -12.04 -6.09
CA LEU A 150 -2.69 -11.15 -7.07
C LEU A 150 -4.21 -11.19 -6.95
N VAL A 151 -4.87 -10.06 -7.27
CA VAL A 151 -6.32 -9.92 -7.25
C VAL A 151 -6.92 -10.44 -8.56
N PRO A 152 -7.78 -11.47 -8.52
CA PRO A 152 -8.48 -11.94 -9.70
C PRO A 152 -9.28 -10.82 -10.36
N PHE A 153 -9.31 -10.79 -11.69
CA PHE A 153 -9.99 -9.79 -12.55
C PHE A 153 -9.45 -8.36 -12.42
N GLY A 154 -8.62 -8.04 -11.42
CA GLY A 154 -7.98 -6.75 -11.26
C GLY A 154 -6.51 -6.75 -11.68
N GLU A 155 -5.78 -7.79 -11.34
CA GLU A 155 -4.34 -7.90 -11.60
C GLU A 155 -3.99 -9.07 -12.52
N TYR A 156 -4.86 -10.06 -12.60
CA TYR A 156 -4.79 -11.14 -13.59
C TYR A 156 -6.18 -11.63 -13.96
N ILE A 157 -6.31 -12.22 -15.14
CA ILE A 157 -7.58 -12.78 -15.61
C ILE A 157 -7.55 -14.31 -15.45
N PRO A 158 -8.32 -14.88 -14.50
CA PRO A 158 -8.45 -16.32 -14.39
C PRO A 158 -8.99 -16.90 -15.70
N PHE A 159 -8.44 -18.04 -16.11
CA PHE A 159 -8.89 -18.76 -17.32
C PHE A 159 -8.85 -17.92 -18.61
N ARG A 160 -7.97 -16.93 -18.73
CA ARG A 160 -7.82 -16.05 -19.90
C ARG A 160 -7.89 -16.80 -21.25
N LYS A 161 -7.32 -18.00 -21.33
CA LYS A 161 -7.33 -18.85 -22.54
C LYS A 161 -8.73 -19.18 -23.07
N TYR A 162 -9.75 -19.16 -22.19
CA TYR A 162 -11.14 -19.45 -22.53
C TYR A 162 -12.00 -18.20 -22.78
N LEU A 163 -11.42 -17.02 -22.55
CA LEU A 163 -12.14 -15.73 -22.62
C LEU A 163 -11.81 -14.96 -23.90
N ASN A 164 -11.43 -15.64 -24.97
CA ASN A 164 -11.04 -15.01 -26.24
C ASN A 164 -12.13 -14.12 -26.85
N LEU A 165 -13.42 -14.47 -26.63
CA LEU A 165 -14.56 -13.68 -27.15
C LEU A 165 -14.70 -12.27 -26.54
N ILE A 166 -14.12 -12.04 -25.37
CA ILE A 166 -14.18 -10.77 -24.65
C ILE A 166 -12.79 -10.17 -24.41
N SER A 167 -11.78 -10.67 -25.13
CA SER A 167 -10.37 -10.25 -24.96
C SER A 167 -10.17 -8.74 -25.07
N ASP A 168 -10.95 -8.08 -25.93
CA ASP A 168 -10.85 -6.63 -26.17
C ASP A 168 -11.30 -5.78 -24.97
N PHE A 169 -12.10 -6.36 -24.08
CA PHE A 169 -12.56 -5.73 -22.84
C PHE A 169 -11.68 -6.03 -21.63
N LEU A 170 -10.68 -6.91 -21.79
CA LEU A 170 -9.80 -7.32 -20.71
C LEU A 170 -8.47 -6.55 -20.73
N PRO A 171 -7.82 -6.36 -19.57
CA PRO A 171 -6.46 -5.81 -19.53
C PRO A 171 -5.54 -6.59 -20.47
N GLN A 172 -4.75 -5.87 -21.28
CA GLN A 172 -3.87 -6.50 -22.28
C GLN A 172 -2.81 -7.40 -21.66
N LYS A 173 -2.35 -7.08 -20.45
CA LYS A 173 -1.30 -7.80 -19.74
C LYS A 173 -1.69 -8.03 -18.29
N ASP A 174 -1.50 -9.26 -17.82
CA ASP A 174 -1.62 -9.63 -16.41
C ASP A 174 -0.36 -9.26 -15.65
N PHE A 175 -0.51 -8.97 -14.36
CA PHE A 175 0.64 -8.88 -13.47
C PHE A 175 1.24 -10.27 -13.25
N SER A 176 2.56 -10.28 -13.10
CA SER A 176 3.31 -11.48 -12.73
C SER A 176 3.35 -11.61 -11.21
N LYS A 177 3.25 -12.84 -10.74
CA LYS A 177 3.34 -13.16 -9.32
C LYS A 177 4.78 -13.03 -8.85
N GLY A 178 5.00 -12.36 -7.73
CA GLY A 178 6.29 -12.36 -7.03
C GLY A 178 6.62 -13.73 -6.43
N ASN A 179 7.87 -13.93 -6.08
CA ASN A 179 8.39 -15.12 -5.41
C ASN A 179 8.28 -14.99 -3.90
#